data_258e131a202d55acc19f8e50ec78d392
#
_entry.id   258e131a202d55acc19f8e50ec78d392
#
_cell.length_a   1.000
_cell.length_b   1.000
_cell.length_c   1.000
_cell.angle_alpha   90.00
_cell.angle_beta   90.00
_cell.angle_gamma   90.00
#
_symmetry.space_group_name_H-M   'P 1'
#
loop_
_entity.id
_entity.type
_entity.pdbx_description
1 polymer ?
#
loop_
_entity_poly.entity_id
_entity_poly.type
_entity_poly.pdbx_seq_one_letter_code
_entity_poly.pdbx_strand_id
1 'polypeptide(L)'
;ASRSLSWAQMPPALVNAERAKILEGVKSVPKLGAPGPVGIWGQIAFPILSAPDKDGVEIAVGAAAAHGKGRIILFGQNSYLNGGGGGDHAKLIENCVKWAGNKAKPRVGVKGVRGLVGIEAKEFDTVEKKNLTDFDVVIMNTQGIVGAEEGAALIDYIKGGGGFIGGMTGWAYGQTSGGKDLAISHGVNQALMVAGVANTDMSAFDQLRSFEARVELPAMMNASDAVTAIKKQREGGPALTPEQMKQGMNAIQIAMAAQPPDRSNLKNAVAAALGNAGSDAPIPTSKAPLNDTQHAAARLRLGMETRMLRLMSADGIKAHPAHVEFPGKAPENAPRTGGEIAITPSISGWHSTGLYAVAGEPITVTIPEKYADKGYAVRIGCHSDTLYHLDKWERAPDITRSDTLATATTTTASAFGGLIYIEVPGRAKDDEPFTAAIKGGIAAPLFVLGKDDDAKWKEIRQRPAPWAEMACDKMIIICPTEVARQINNPTELMTFWKAVVEAQDEVTNQATERKRPERIVADVQISAGYMHSGYPIMIPTSAAPEMTTLTRLKFPGWGFYHEIGHNHQRGTFTFDGTGEVTNNVIGMYCYEAVPKKDWLIGH
;
A
#
# COMPACT_ATOMS: atom_id res chain seq x y z
N ALA A 1 23.80 24.88 16.79
CA ALA A 1 23.85 25.76 15.63
C ALA A 1 23.32 24.95 14.44
N SER A 2 22.04 25.12 14.09
CA SER A 2 21.44 24.56 12.90
C SER A 2 22.02 25.25 11.69
N ARG A 3 22.91 24.58 10.97
CA ARG A 3 23.27 25.01 9.62
C ARG A 3 21.98 24.86 8.78
N SER A 4 21.45 26.01 8.34
CA SER A 4 20.47 26.05 7.25
C SER A 4 21.12 25.37 6.05
N LEU A 5 20.64 24.19 5.66
CA LEU A 5 21.01 23.54 4.43
C LEU A 5 20.60 24.48 3.27
N SER A 6 21.55 25.10 2.63
CA SER A 6 21.31 25.76 1.35
C SER A 6 21.02 24.65 0.34
N TRP A 7 19.80 24.59 -0.17
CA TRP A 7 19.36 23.64 -1.19
C TRP A 7 19.87 24.07 -2.58
N ALA A 8 21.20 24.21 -2.74
CA ALA A 8 21.80 24.46 -4.05
C ALA A 8 21.81 23.14 -4.83
N GLN A 9 20.88 23.01 -5.77
CA GLN A 9 20.75 21.82 -6.62
C GLN A 9 21.73 21.89 -7.80
N MET A 10 22.00 20.71 -8.37
CA MET A 10 22.81 20.60 -9.58
C MET A 10 22.09 21.27 -10.75
N PRO A 11 22.74 22.17 -11.50
CA PRO A 11 22.12 22.82 -12.65
C PRO A 11 21.56 21.79 -13.66
N PRO A 12 20.42 22.03 -14.31
CA PRO A 12 19.82 21.10 -15.28
C PRO A 12 20.78 20.64 -16.39
N ALA A 13 21.65 21.53 -16.89
CA ALA A 13 22.65 21.18 -17.90
C ALA A 13 23.66 20.13 -17.40
N LEU A 14 24.08 20.20 -16.13
CA LEU A 14 24.94 19.18 -15.53
C LEU A 14 24.21 17.85 -15.32
N VAL A 15 22.96 17.90 -14.89
CA VAL A 15 22.10 16.70 -14.77
C VAL A 15 21.99 16.00 -16.13
N ASN A 16 21.68 16.76 -17.18
CA ASN A 16 21.57 16.21 -18.52
C ASN A 16 22.90 15.63 -19.02
N ALA A 17 24.04 16.27 -18.73
CA ALA A 17 25.35 15.75 -19.08
C ALA A 17 25.70 14.44 -18.36
N GLU A 18 25.36 14.30 -17.08
CA GLU A 18 25.56 13.05 -16.34
C GLU A 18 24.60 11.95 -16.83
N ARG A 19 23.34 12.30 -17.08
CA ARG A 19 22.36 11.36 -17.66
C ARG A 19 22.79 10.87 -19.05
N ALA A 20 23.31 11.76 -19.89
CA ALA A 20 23.82 11.40 -21.22
C ALA A 20 24.93 10.34 -21.18
N LYS A 21 25.82 10.38 -20.17
CA LYS A 21 26.85 9.33 -19.98
C LYS A 21 26.23 7.97 -19.66
N ILE A 22 25.18 7.93 -18.86
CA ILE A 22 24.49 6.69 -18.48
C ILE A 22 23.69 6.15 -19.66
N LEU A 23 23.10 7.01 -20.47
CA LEU A 23 22.25 6.65 -21.62
C LEU A 23 23.03 6.57 -22.95
N GLU A 24 24.36 6.66 -22.93
CA GLU A 24 25.16 6.58 -24.17
C GLU A 24 24.92 5.28 -24.94
N GLY A 25 24.42 5.41 -26.19
CA GLY A 25 24.10 4.29 -27.05
C GLY A 25 22.87 3.46 -26.64
N VAL A 26 22.10 3.93 -25.67
CA VAL A 26 20.82 3.34 -25.24
C VAL A 26 19.69 4.10 -25.97
N LYS A 27 18.77 3.38 -26.61
CA LYS A 27 17.58 3.94 -27.27
C LYS A 27 16.32 3.58 -26.50
N SER A 28 16.17 2.32 -26.15
CA SER A 28 14.99 1.82 -25.46
C SER A 28 15.32 0.63 -24.56
N VAL A 29 14.70 0.60 -23.39
CA VAL A 29 14.85 -0.48 -22.41
C VAL A 29 13.49 -1.10 -22.15
N PRO A 30 13.31 -2.44 -22.27
CA PRO A 30 12.03 -3.09 -22.00
C PRO A 30 11.54 -2.83 -20.57
N LYS A 31 10.22 -2.75 -20.39
CA LYS A 31 9.65 -2.82 -19.03
C LYS A 31 9.81 -4.23 -18.51
N LEU A 32 10.54 -4.39 -17.42
CA LEU A 32 10.77 -5.67 -16.76
C LEU A 32 9.94 -5.76 -15.49
N GLY A 33 9.08 -6.77 -15.44
CA GLY A 33 8.16 -6.98 -14.32
C GLY A 33 7.20 -5.80 -14.09
N ALA A 34 6.87 -5.54 -12.85
CA ALA A 34 6.08 -4.38 -12.41
C ALA A 34 6.98 -3.43 -11.61
N PRO A 35 7.68 -2.49 -12.25
CA PRO A 35 8.60 -1.60 -11.55
C PRO A 35 7.84 -0.62 -10.66
N GLY A 36 8.41 -0.33 -9.48
CA GLY A 36 7.95 0.73 -8.60
C GLY A 36 8.60 2.07 -8.93
N PRO A 37 7.97 3.20 -8.59
CA PRO A 37 8.60 4.50 -8.65
C PRO A 37 9.79 4.58 -7.68
N VAL A 38 10.82 5.32 -8.07
CA VAL A 38 11.95 5.67 -7.20
C VAL A 38 11.76 7.11 -6.73
N GLY A 39 11.75 7.32 -5.41
CA GLY A 39 11.71 8.65 -4.80
C GLY A 39 13.03 9.37 -5.00
N ILE A 40 12.98 10.63 -5.44
CA ILE A 40 14.16 11.48 -5.76
C ILE A 40 13.99 12.84 -5.09
N TRP A 41 14.93 13.22 -4.18
CA TRP A 41 14.91 14.50 -3.48
C TRP A 41 16.29 15.05 -3.13
N GLY A 42 17.36 14.35 -3.51
CA GLY A 42 18.73 14.77 -3.20
C GLY A 42 19.24 15.88 -4.11
N GLN A 43 20.23 16.60 -3.65
CA GLN A 43 20.88 17.69 -4.42
C GLN A 43 21.56 17.18 -5.69
N ILE A 44 22.12 15.97 -5.64
CA ILE A 44 22.79 15.29 -6.75
C ILE A 44 22.06 13.98 -6.99
N ALA A 45 20.77 14.09 -7.29
CA ALA A 45 19.92 12.95 -7.59
C ALA A 45 19.00 13.27 -8.77
N PHE A 46 18.95 12.37 -9.75
CA PHE A 46 18.20 12.60 -10.99
C PHE A 46 17.68 11.29 -11.60
N PRO A 47 16.57 11.34 -12.34
CA PRO A 47 16.02 10.16 -13.02
C PRO A 47 16.91 9.75 -14.20
N ILE A 48 16.99 8.42 -14.45
CA ILE A 48 17.71 7.85 -15.60
C ILE A 48 16.82 6.96 -16.47
N LEU A 49 15.76 6.38 -15.90
CA LEU A 49 14.78 5.55 -16.59
C LEU A 49 13.39 5.99 -16.15
N SER A 50 12.60 6.55 -17.06
CA SER A 50 11.28 7.11 -16.78
C SER A 50 10.38 7.09 -18.00
N ALA A 51 9.07 7.21 -17.77
CA ALA A 51 8.07 7.39 -18.81
C ALA A 51 6.89 8.21 -18.27
N PRO A 52 6.10 8.85 -19.13
CA PRO A 52 4.82 9.42 -18.72
C PRO A 52 3.81 8.32 -18.38
N ASP A 53 3.03 8.53 -17.34
CA ASP A 53 1.86 7.73 -17.03
C ASP A 53 0.68 8.06 -17.97
N LYS A 54 -0.49 7.46 -17.72
CA LYS A 54 -1.73 7.72 -18.49
C LYS A 54 -2.15 9.19 -18.50
N ASP A 55 -1.70 9.97 -17.54
CA ASP A 55 -2.06 11.37 -17.30
C ASP A 55 -0.96 12.35 -17.72
N GLY A 56 0.09 11.84 -18.39
CA GLY A 56 1.22 12.62 -18.87
C GLY A 56 2.24 13.01 -17.78
N VAL A 57 2.10 12.46 -16.56
CA VAL A 57 3.06 12.71 -15.48
C VAL A 57 4.26 11.78 -15.62
N GLU A 58 5.45 12.35 -15.67
CA GLU A 58 6.68 11.58 -15.81
C GLU A 58 7.05 10.90 -14.48
N ILE A 59 7.16 9.57 -14.50
CA ILE A 59 7.49 8.74 -13.33
C ILE A 59 8.83 8.05 -13.56
N ALA A 60 9.76 8.21 -12.62
CA ALA A 60 11.07 7.56 -12.64
C ALA A 60 11.01 6.18 -11.98
N VAL A 61 11.50 5.15 -12.67
CA VAL A 61 11.72 3.78 -12.14
C VAL A 61 13.20 3.43 -12.04
N GLY A 62 14.06 4.34 -12.48
CA GLY A 62 15.50 4.29 -12.30
C GLY A 62 16.03 5.68 -12.01
N ALA A 63 16.93 5.78 -11.01
CA ALA A 63 17.53 7.04 -10.59
C ALA A 63 19.03 6.90 -10.38
N ALA A 64 19.76 8.00 -10.58
CA ALA A 64 21.16 8.15 -10.22
C ALA A 64 21.31 9.18 -9.12
N ALA A 65 22.28 8.98 -8.22
CA ALA A 65 22.61 9.93 -7.16
C ALA A 65 24.10 9.88 -6.82
N ALA A 66 24.59 10.89 -6.09
CA ALA A 66 25.91 10.85 -5.51
C ALA A 66 25.87 11.13 -4.01
N HIS A 67 26.76 10.48 -3.25
CA HIS A 67 26.94 10.73 -1.84
C HIS A 67 28.44 10.65 -1.46
N GLY A 68 28.95 11.73 -0.87
CA GLY A 68 30.39 11.83 -0.62
C GLY A 68 31.20 11.79 -1.93
N LYS A 69 32.07 10.79 -2.08
CA LYS A 69 32.86 10.55 -3.30
C LYS A 69 32.25 9.48 -4.21
N GLY A 70 31.24 8.73 -3.74
CA GLY A 70 30.65 7.61 -4.45
C GLY A 70 29.36 7.94 -5.18
N ARG A 71 28.90 7.00 -5.96
CA ARG A 71 27.76 7.14 -6.87
C ARG A 71 26.78 5.98 -6.71
N ILE A 72 25.52 6.27 -6.94
CA ILE A 72 24.38 5.35 -6.71
C ILE A 72 23.57 5.27 -7.99
N ILE A 73 23.20 4.06 -8.39
CA ILE A 73 22.12 3.76 -9.33
C ILE A 73 21.09 2.94 -8.57
N LEU A 74 19.82 3.34 -8.65
CA LEU A 74 18.73 2.65 -7.99
C LEU A 74 17.59 2.37 -8.96
N PHE A 75 17.15 1.11 -9.05
CA PHE A 75 16.02 0.69 -9.86
C PHE A 75 14.84 0.27 -8.98
N GLY A 76 13.62 0.58 -9.40
CA GLY A 76 12.37 0.16 -8.76
C GLY A 76 11.95 -1.28 -9.08
N GLN A 77 12.85 -2.07 -9.69
CA GLN A 77 12.65 -3.49 -9.98
C GLN A 77 14.01 -4.20 -10.07
N ASN A 78 14.14 -5.31 -9.36
CA ASN A 78 15.38 -6.09 -9.32
C ASN A 78 15.75 -6.76 -10.67
N SER A 79 14.78 -6.99 -11.55
CA SER A 79 15.04 -7.56 -12.88
C SER A 79 15.92 -6.68 -13.78
N TYR A 80 16.12 -5.41 -13.42
CA TYR A 80 17.04 -4.53 -14.16
C TYR A 80 18.53 -4.76 -13.84
N LEU A 81 18.86 -5.53 -12.81
CA LEU A 81 20.25 -5.58 -12.32
C LEU A 81 21.21 -6.38 -13.20
N ASN A 82 20.72 -7.29 -14.03
CA ASN A 82 21.59 -8.23 -14.77
C ASN A 82 21.81 -7.89 -16.26
N GLY A 83 21.07 -6.96 -16.81
CA GLY A 83 21.17 -6.60 -18.22
C GLY A 83 20.53 -7.59 -19.21
N GLY A 84 19.91 -8.67 -18.72
CA GLY A 84 19.38 -9.77 -19.54
C GLY A 84 17.97 -9.54 -20.13
N GLY A 85 17.38 -8.36 -19.98
CA GLY A 85 15.99 -8.06 -20.39
C GLY A 85 15.77 -7.83 -21.89
N GLY A 86 16.81 -7.91 -22.71
CA GLY A 86 16.74 -7.61 -24.15
C GLY A 86 16.84 -6.10 -24.47
N GLY A 87 16.70 -5.75 -25.76
CA GLY A 87 16.91 -4.39 -26.23
C GLY A 87 18.28 -3.82 -25.81
N ASP A 88 18.31 -2.54 -25.42
CA ASP A 88 19.52 -1.89 -24.95
C ASP A 88 19.78 -2.05 -23.44
N HIS A 89 19.10 -3.01 -22.77
CA HIS A 89 19.22 -3.20 -21.32
C HIS A 89 20.66 -3.53 -20.88
N ALA A 90 21.35 -4.44 -21.59
CA ALA A 90 22.74 -4.76 -21.31
C ALA A 90 23.65 -3.54 -21.41
N LYS A 91 23.42 -2.68 -22.43
CA LYS A 91 24.18 -1.45 -22.62
C LYS A 91 23.92 -0.45 -21.49
N LEU A 92 22.68 -0.32 -21.04
CA LEU A 92 22.36 0.53 -19.89
C LEU A 92 23.13 0.08 -18.64
N ILE A 93 23.15 -1.23 -18.32
CA ILE A 93 23.84 -1.72 -17.13
C ILE A 93 25.35 -1.56 -17.24
N GLU A 94 25.93 -1.82 -18.43
CA GLU A 94 27.35 -1.52 -18.69
C GLU A 94 27.69 -0.06 -18.38
N ASN A 95 26.89 0.89 -18.90
CA ASN A 95 27.08 2.31 -18.66
C ASN A 95 26.89 2.68 -17.19
N CYS A 96 25.87 2.10 -16.51
CA CYS A 96 25.66 2.28 -15.07
C CYS A 96 26.89 1.86 -14.26
N VAL A 97 27.49 0.70 -14.61
CA VAL A 97 28.69 0.20 -13.93
C VAL A 97 29.88 1.14 -14.12
N LYS A 98 30.11 1.61 -15.36
CA LYS A 98 31.19 2.59 -15.65
C LYS A 98 30.96 3.90 -14.91
N TRP A 99 29.74 4.39 -14.93
CA TRP A 99 29.39 5.65 -14.27
C TRP A 99 29.50 5.54 -12.75
N ALA A 100 28.95 4.48 -12.14
CA ALA A 100 29.00 4.29 -10.69
C ALA A 100 30.44 4.08 -10.19
N GLY A 101 31.23 3.28 -10.91
CA GLY A 101 32.63 3.02 -10.56
C GLY A 101 33.58 4.15 -10.90
N ASN A 102 33.12 5.17 -11.65
CA ASN A 102 33.95 6.26 -12.15
C ASN A 102 35.26 5.81 -12.86
N LYS A 103 35.18 4.67 -13.54
CA LYS A 103 36.28 4.00 -14.23
C LYS A 103 35.78 3.29 -15.49
N ALA A 104 36.65 3.16 -16.50
CA ALA A 104 36.33 2.44 -17.72
C ALA A 104 36.11 0.93 -17.48
N LYS A 105 36.86 0.35 -16.56
CA LYS A 105 36.80 -1.08 -16.16
C LYS A 105 36.85 -1.20 -14.63
N PRO A 106 35.73 -0.99 -13.93
CA PRO A 106 35.68 -1.16 -12.49
C PRO A 106 35.70 -2.64 -12.09
N ARG A 107 36.24 -2.96 -10.92
CA ARG A 107 36.07 -4.27 -10.27
C ARG A 107 34.65 -4.35 -9.74
N VAL A 108 33.91 -5.36 -10.16
CA VAL A 108 32.49 -5.49 -9.84
C VAL A 108 32.24 -6.63 -8.85
N GLY A 109 31.57 -6.30 -7.74
CA GLY A 109 31.03 -7.29 -6.81
C GLY A 109 29.53 -7.45 -7.01
N VAL A 110 28.99 -8.68 -6.83
CA VAL A 110 27.55 -8.96 -6.95
C VAL A 110 27.01 -9.69 -5.73
N LYS A 111 25.78 -9.33 -5.30
CA LYS A 111 25.04 -10.04 -4.26
C LYS A 111 23.59 -10.26 -4.69
N GLY A 112 23.18 -11.53 -4.79
CA GLY A 112 21.82 -11.90 -5.19
C GLY A 112 21.46 -11.50 -6.63
N VAL A 113 22.46 -11.35 -7.50
CA VAL A 113 22.30 -11.05 -8.93
C VAL A 113 22.89 -12.21 -9.72
N ARG A 114 22.11 -12.76 -10.65
CA ARG A 114 22.52 -13.89 -11.52
C ARG A 114 22.41 -13.50 -12.98
N GLY A 115 23.22 -14.13 -13.83
CA GLY A 115 23.16 -13.94 -15.28
C GLY A 115 23.52 -12.53 -15.74
N LEU A 116 24.49 -11.88 -15.08
CA LEU A 116 24.98 -10.56 -15.47
C LEU A 116 25.59 -10.62 -16.89
N VAL A 117 25.12 -9.76 -17.78
CA VAL A 117 25.47 -9.81 -19.20
C VAL A 117 26.66 -8.88 -19.50
N GLY A 118 27.74 -9.47 -20.07
CA GLY A 118 28.88 -8.69 -20.60
C GLY A 118 29.78 -8.04 -19.54
N ILE A 119 29.60 -8.33 -18.26
CA ILE A 119 30.36 -7.75 -17.15
C ILE A 119 30.93 -8.88 -16.31
N GLU A 120 32.24 -8.89 -16.14
CA GLU A 120 32.92 -9.79 -15.20
C GLU A 120 32.68 -9.30 -13.77
N ALA A 121 32.20 -10.21 -12.90
CA ALA A 121 31.85 -9.88 -11.53
C ALA A 121 32.19 -11.03 -10.59
N LYS A 122 32.46 -10.69 -9.32
CA LYS A 122 32.73 -11.66 -8.25
C LYS A 122 31.59 -11.60 -7.22
N GLU A 123 31.06 -12.76 -6.84
CA GLU A 123 30.08 -12.84 -5.76
C GLU A 123 30.69 -12.52 -4.40
N PHE A 124 29.89 -11.90 -3.52
CA PHE A 124 30.21 -11.70 -2.11
C PHE A 124 28.98 -11.99 -1.23
N ASP A 125 29.21 -12.52 -0.03
CA ASP A 125 28.13 -13.05 0.82
C ASP A 125 27.59 -12.01 1.80
N THR A 126 28.46 -11.22 2.45
CA THR A 126 28.07 -10.30 3.52
C THR A 126 28.33 -8.85 3.16
N VAL A 127 27.39 -7.96 3.54
CA VAL A 127 27.52 -6.52 3.34
C VAL A 127 28.27 -5.92 4.51
N GLU A 128 29.58 -6.13 4.52
CA GLU A 128 30.50 -5.59 5.52
C GLU A 128 31.54 -4.73 4.84
N LYS A 129 32.00 -3.69 5.50
CA LYS A 129 32.98 -2.73 4.94
C LYS A 129 34.22 -3.42 4.34
N LYS A 130 34.76 -4.46 5.02
CA LYS A 130 35.95 -5.19 4.56
C LYS A 130 35.72 -5.88 3.22
N ASN A 131 34.51 -6.39 2.97
CA ASN A 131 34.17 -7.10 1.73
C ASN A 131 33.86 -6.14 0.58
N LEU A 132 33.20 -5.02 0.89
CA LEU A 132 32.82 -4.01 -0.11
C LEU A 132 34.04 -3.28 -0.70
N THR A 133 35.09 -3.05 0.09
CA THR A 133 36.30 -2.33 -0.36
C THR A 133 37.14 -3.07 -1.38
N ASP A 134 36.88 -4.37 -1.59
CA ASP A 134 37.51 -5.13 -2.67
C ASP A 134 37.01 -4.74 -4.07
N PHE A 135 35.89 -4.04 -4.13
CA PHE A 135 35.20 -3.67 -5.36
C PHE A 135 35.16 -2.18 -5.58
N ASP A 136 35.16 -1.76 -6.84
CA ASP A 136 34.92 -0.37 -7.24
C ASP A 136 33.41 -0.09 -7.38
N VAL A 137 32.61 -1.14 -7.73
CA VAL A 137 31.15 -1.13 -7.82
C VAL A 137 30.58 -2.41 -7.21
N VAL A 138 29.51 -2.29 -6.45
CA VAL A 138 28.72 -3.43 -6.01
C VAL A 138 27.30 -3.38 -6.61
N ILE A 139 26.83 -4.50 -7.15
CA ILE A 139 25.46 -4.67 -7.69
C ILE A 139 24.70 -5.60 -6.76
N MET A 140 23.59 -5.13 -6.19
CA MET A 140 22.86 -5.88 -5.18
C MET A 140 21.37 -5.96 -5.48
N ASN A 141 20.83 -7.19 -5.45
CA ASN A 141 19.39 -7.37 -5.29
C ASN A 141 19.03 -7.07 -3.83
N THR A 142 18.32 -5.98 -3.60
CA THR A 142 17.97 -5.53 -2.25
C THR A 142 16.57 -5.99 -1.82
N GLN A 143 15.93 -6.92 -2.54
CA GLN A 143 14.57 -7.42 -2.24
C GLN A 143 14.46 -8.09 -0.87
N GLY A 144 15.54 -8.69 -0.36
CA GLY A 144 15.56 -9.34 0.94
C GLY A 144 15.54 -8.33 2.10
N ILE A 145 15.30 -8.85 3.31
CA ILE A 145 15.44 -8.06 4.53
C ILE A 145 16.93 -7.78 4.74
N VAL A 146 17.29 -6.50 4.63
CA VAL A 146 18.66 -6.03 4.86
C VAL A 146 18.66 -5.23 6.15
N GLY A 147 19.51 -5.64 7.10
CA GLY A 147 19.61 -5.02 8.42
C GLY A 147 20.16 -3.58 8.38
N ALA A 148 19.98 -2.86 9.46
CA ALA A 148 20.49 -1.48 9.61
C ALA A 148 22.02 -1.42 9.54
N GLU A 149 22.73 -2.43 10.06
CA GLU A 149 24.19 -2.51 10.02
C GLU A 149 24.71 -2.67 8.61
N GLU A 150 24.06 -3.51 7.79
CA GLU A 150 24.40 -3.68 6.36
C GLU A 150 24.17 -2.38 5.59
N GLY A 151 23.06 -1.67 5.89
CA GLY A 151 22.80 -0.34 5.33
C GLY A 151 23.88 0.68 5.70
N ALA A 152 24.32 0.71 6.96
CA ALA A 152 25.38 1.59 7.43
C ALA A 152 26.74 1.27 6.75
N ALA A 153 27.09 0.01 6.63
CA ALA A 153 28.32 -0.41 5.94
C ALA A 153 28.29 0.00 4.45
N LEU A 154 27.16 -0.15 3.79
CA LEU A 154 26.97 0.23 2.38
C LEU A 154 27.11 1.75 2.18
N ILE A 155 26.44 2.57 3.01
CA ILE A 155 26.51 4.02 2.84
C ILE A 155 27.90 4.58 3.16
N ASP A 156 28.63 3.98 4.09
CA ASP A 156 30.02 4.32 4.38
C ASP A 156 30.95 3.97 3.20
N TYR A 157 30.74 2.81 2.56
CA TYR A 157 31.45 2.42 1.34
C TYR A 157 31.20 3.42 0.21
N ILE A 158 29.95 3.79 -0.03
CA ILE A 158 29.57 4.79 -1.04
C ILE A 158 30.22 6.14 -0.71
N LYS A 159 30.09 6.62 0.53
CA LYS A 159 30.68 7.88 0.96
C LYS A 159 32.20 7.94 0.73
N GLY A 160 32.87 6.80 0.87
CA GLY A 160 34.32 6.63 0.62
C GLY A 160 34.73 6.67 -0.85
N GLY A 161 33.80 6.51 -1.79
CA GLY A 161 34.04 6.54 -3.24
C GLY A 161 33.61 5.26 -3.99
N GLY A 162 32.99 4.32 -3.29
CA GLY A 162 32.43 3.12 -3.91
C GLY A 162 31.19 3.40 -4.75
N GLY A 163 30.98 2.64 -5.82
CA GLY A 163 29.78 2.66 -6.65
C GLY A 163 28.76 1.63 -6.16
N PHE A 164 27.50 2.00 -6.17
CA PHE A 164 26.41 1.10 -5.83
C PHE A 164 25.36 1.06 -6.93
N ILE A 165 24.91 -0.14 -7.30
CA ILE A 165 23.76 -0.37 -8.18
C ILE A 165 22.81 -1.30 -7.44
N GLY A 166 21.63 -0.81 -7.10
CA GLY A 166 20.61 -1.56 -6.37
C GLY A 166 19.29 -1.62 -7.09
N GLY A 167 18.48 -2.61 -6.74
CA GLY A 167 17.12 -2.71 -7.25
C GLY A 167 16.27 -3.66 -6.41
N MET A 168 14.99 -3.33 -6.29
CA MET A 168 13.99 -4.16 -5.61
C MET A 168 12.59 -3.87 -6.15
N THR A 169 11.70 -4.83 -5.99
CA THR A 169 10.26 -4.67 -6.21
C THR A 169 9.62 -4.16 -4.91
N GLY A 170 9.64 -2.84 -4.71
CA GLY A 170 9.32 -2.24 -3.40
C GLY A 170 7.90 -2.53 -2.92
N TRP A 171 6.90 -2.53 -3.82
CA TRP A 171 5.50 -2.87 -3.47
C TRP A 171 5.33 -4.30 -2.96
N ALA A 172 6.22 -5.22 -3.33
CA ALA A 172 6.19 -6.59 -2.84
C ALA A 172 6.88 -6.76 -1.47
N TYR A 173 7.57 -5.73 -0.96
CA TYR A 173 8.33 -5.83 0.29
C TYR A 173 7.43 -6.18 1.48
N GLY A 174 6.32 -5.51 1.65
CA GLY A 174 5.37 -5.81 2.71
C GLY A 174 4.89 -7.27 2.68
N GLN A 175 4.62 -7.81 1.49
CA GLN A 175 4.19 -9.20 1.30
C GLN A 175 5.27 -10.21 1.68
N THR A 176 6.55 -9.91 1.37
CA THR A 176 7.69 -10.81 1.60
C THR A 176 8.36 -10.64 2.95
N SER A 177 8.12 -9.53 3.65
CA SER A 177 8.73 -9.20 4.94
C SER A 177 7.81 -9.40 6.15
N GLY A 178 6.62 -9.97 5.96
CA GLY A 178 5.64 -10.15 7.04
C GLY A 178 4.90 -8.87 7.42
N GLY A 179 4.60 -8.01 6.45
CA GLY A 179 3.82 -6.78 6.64
C GLY A 179 4.64 -5.57 7.07
N LYS A 180 5.98 -5.64 7.01
CA LYS A 180 6.84 -4.52 7.39
C LYS A 180 6.76 -3.39 6.37
N ASP A 181 6.79 -2.15 6.85
CA ASP A 181 6.86 -0.96 6.03
C ASP A 181 8.28 -0.78 5.47
N LEU A 182 8.38 -0.57 4.14
CA LEU A 182 9.65 -0.44 3.42
C LEU A 182 10.47 0.76 3.90
N ALA A 183 9.84 1.90 4.06
CA ALA A 183 10.53 3.15 4.42
C ALA A 183 11.12 3.12 5.84
N ILE A 184 10.51 2.34 6.73
CA ILE A 184 10.88 2.31 8.16
C ILE A 184 11.82 1.15 8.48
N SER A 185 11.66 -0.01 7.82
CA SER A 185 12.29 -1.24 8.26
C SER A 185 13.40 -1.78 7.35
N HIS A 186 13.56 -1.24 6.12
CA HIS A 186 14.55 -1.75 5.18
C HIS A 186 15.89 -0.97 5.27
N GLY A 187 16.94 -1.60 5.80
CA GLY A 187 18.20 -0.94 6.12
C GLY A 187 18.91 -0.25 4.95
N VAL A 188 18.97 -0.89 3.77
CA VAL A 188 19.56 -0.25 2.57
C VAL A 188 18.70 0.93 2.12
N ASN A 189 17.38 0.79 2.10
CA ASN A 189 16.49 1.89 1.68
C ASN A 189 16.67 3.10 2.60
N GLN A 190 16.72 2.88 3.92
CA GLN A 190 16.99 3.94 4.89
C GLN A 190 18.38 4.57 4.72
N ALA A 191 19.40 3.77 4.47
CA ALA A 191 20.76 4.26 4.27
C ALA A 191 20.89 5.17 3.04
N LEU A 192 20.17 4.87 1.94
CA LEU A 192 20.19 5.66 0.71
C LEU A 192 19.47 7.01 0.83
N MET A 193 18.62 7.20 1.85
CA MET A 193 17.89 8.46 2.05
C MET A 193 18.79 9.67 2.22
N VAL A 194 20.00 9.50 2.75
CA VAL A 194 20.97 10.61 2.88
C VAL A 194 21.48 11.12 1.54
N ALA A 195 21.43 10.27 0.50
CA ALA A 195 21.73 10.64 -0.88
C ALA A 195 20.51 11.19 -1.63
N GLY A 196 19.33 11.16 -1.01
CA GLY A 196 18.07 11.65 -1.57
C GLY A 196 17.47 10.75 -2.64
N VAL A 197 17.66 9.44 -2.53
CA VAL A 197 17.00 8.41 -3.35
C VAL A 197 16.58 7.24 -2.47
N ALA A 198 15.40 6.67 -2.73
CA ALA A 198 14.96 5.41 -2.14
C ALA A 198 13.84 4.78 -2.96
N ASN A 199 13.65 3.45 -2.82
CA ASN A 199 12.50 2.76 -3.40
C ASN A 199 11.22 3.06 -2.62
N THR A 200 10.08 2.97 -3.30
CA THR A 200 8.74 3.11 -2.72
C THR A 200 8.02 1.77 -2.67
N ASP A 201 6.98 1.68 -1.87
CA ASP A 201 6.01 0.58 -1.82
C ASP A 201 4.91 0.68 -2.90
N MET A 202 5.06 1.57 -3.87
CA MET A 202 4.14 1.80 -4.97
C MET A 202 4.52 0.97 -6.20
N SER A 203 3.56 0.77 -7.12
CA SER A 203 3.79 0.25 -8.47
C SER A 203 3.56 1.33 -9.52
N ALA A 204 4.12 1.16 -10.71
CA ALA A 204 3.95 2.08 -11.84
C ALA A 204 3.84 1.31 -13.16
N PHE A 205 3.10 1.89 -14.13
CA PHE A 205 3.05 1.47 -15.53
C PHE A 205 2.48 0.08 -15.81
N ASP A 206 1.21 -0.14 -15.59
CA ASP A 206 0.58 -1.43 -15.90
C ASP A 206 0.65 -1.80 -17.39
N GLN A 207 0.52 -0.83 -18.30
CA GLN A 207 0.42 -1.06 -19.73
C GLN A 207 1.65 -0.67 -20.57
N LEU A 208 2.68 -0.08 -19.95
CA LEU A 208 3.91 0.29 -20.67
C LEU A 208 4.68 -0.96 -21.10
N ARG A 209 5.27 -0.95 -22.31
CA ARG A 209 6.11 -2.05 -22.82
C ARG A 209 7.61 -1.77 -22.72
N SER A 210 8.00 -0.52 -22.91
CA SER A 210 9.41 -0.11 -22.86
C SER A 210 9.56 1.34 -22.45
N PHE A 211 10.75 1.67 -21.94
CA PHE A 211 11.18 3.04 -21.61
C PHE A 211 12.09 3.56 -22.71
N GLU A 212 11.73 4.68 -23.30
CA GLU A 212 12.58 5.42 -24.22
C GLU A 212 13.71 6.12 -23.48
N ALA A 213 14.93 6.05 -23.96
CA ALA A 213 16.06 6.79 -23.39
C ALA A 213 15.99 8.26 -23.76
N ARG A 214 15.80 9.12 -22.75
CA ARG A 214 15.68 10.58 -22.95
C ARG A 214 16.67 11.31 -22.02
N VAL A 215 17.53 12.12 -22.63
CA VAL A 215 18.50 12.94 -21.88
C VAL A 215 17.80 14.16 -21.28
N GLU A 216 16.85 14.75 -21.99
CA GLU A 216 16.04 15.86 -21.50
C GLU A 216 14.72 15.31 -20.95
N LEU A 217 14.40 15.67 -19.73
CA LEU A 217 13.20 15.26 -19.01
C LEU A 217 12.47 16.48 -18.46
N PRO A 218 11.16 16.37 -18.18
CA PRO A 218 10.39 17.45 -17.55
C PRO A 218 11.06 17.99 -16.28
N ALA A 219 10.88 19.26 -16.01
CA ALA A 219 11.28 19.87 -14.77
C ALA A 219 10.49 19.29 -13.58
N MET A 220 11.04 19.39 -12.38
CA MET A 220 10.38 19.00 -11.12
C MET A 220 10.11 17.50 -10.96
N MET A 221 10.92 16.64 -11.58
CA MET A 221 10.96 15.22 -11.26
C MET A 221 11.72 14.90 -9.98
N ASN A 222 12.49 15.87 -9.47
CA ASN A 222 13.11 15.83 -8.14
C ASN A 222 12.22 16.63 -7.18
N ALA A 223 11.83 16.01 -6.06
CA ALA A 223 10.92 16.63 -5.09
C ALA A 223 11.44 17.92 -4.47
N SER A 224 12.76 18.08 -4.32
CA SER A 224 13.34 19.34 -3.80
C SER A 224 13.23 20.49 -4.80
N ASP A 225 13.33 20.19 -6.11
CA ASP A 225 13.06 21.18 -7.18
C ASP A 225 11.60 21.61 -7.15
N ALA A 226 10.69 20.64 -7.04
CA ALA A 226 9.26 20.89 -6.97
C ALA A 226 8.89 21.76 -5.75
N VAL A 227 9.39 21.41 -4.55
CA VAL A 227 9.18 22.21 -3.33
C VAL A 227 9.69 23.63 -3.50
N THR A 228 10.88 23.79 -4.10
CA THR A 228 11.48 25.11 -4.35
C THR A 228 10.65 25.95 -5.32
N ALA A 229 10.14 25.33 -6.40
CA ALA A 229 9.31 26.02 -7.39
C ALA A 229 7.96 26.46 -6.81
N ILE A 230 7.29 25.56 -6.06
CA ILE A 230 6.02 25.85 -5.38
C ILE A 230 6.18 26.97 -4.35
N LYS A 231 7.25 26.92 -3.55
CA LYS A 231 7.56 27.98 -2.59
C LYS A 231 7.77 29.33 -3.28
N LYS A 232 8.54 29.36 -4.37
CA LYS A 232 8.78 30.59 -5.16
C LYS A 232 7.48 31.17 -5.71
N GLN A 233 6.60 30.36 -6.28
CA GLN A 233 5.29 30.81 -6.76
C GLN A 233 4.49 31.46 -5.64
N ARG A 234 4.42 30.84 -4.46
CA ARG A 234 3.71 31.39 -3.30
C ARG A 234 4.30 32.73 -2.82
N GLU A 235 5.61 32.90 -2.95
CA GLU A 235 6.33 34.12 -2.58
C GLU A 235 6.28 35.22 -3.68
N GLY A 236 5.37 35.07 -4.68
CA GLY A 236 5.18 36.04 -5.76
C GLY A 236 6.09 35.83 -6.98
N GLY A 237 6.78 34.71 -7.05
CA GLY A 237 7.55 34.31 -8.25
C GLY A 237 6.67 33.80 -9.39
N PRO A 238 7.30 33.28 -10.48
CA PRO A 238 6.58 32.80 -11.66
C PRO A 238 5.51 31.78 -11.32
N ALA A 239 4.31 31.92 -11.91
CA ALA A 239 3.25 30.93 -11.80
C ALA A 239 3.66 29.62 -12.50
N LEU A 240 3.39 28.49 -11.85
CA LEU A 240 3.52 27.16 -12.45
C LEU A 240 2.29 26.87 -13.29
N THR A 241 2.48 26.21 -14.43
CA THR A 241 1.34 25.69 -15.17
C THR A 241 0.67 24.53 -14.42
N PRO A 242 -0.60 24.17 -14.72
CA PRO A 242 -1.24 23.01 -14.11
C PRO A 242 -0.43 21.72 -14.25
N GLU A 243 0.18 21.50 -15.40
CA GLU A 243 1.02 20.32 -15.70
C GLU A 243 2.30 20.32 -14.85
N GLN A 244 2.96 21.48 -14.73
CA GLN A 244 4.13 21.63 -13.86
C GLN A 244 3.78 21.42 -12.39
N MET A 245 2.64 21.94 -11.95
CA MET A 245 2.14 21.71 -10.59
C MET A 245 1.87 20.23 -10.36
N LYS A 246 1.17 19.55 -11.29
CA LYS A 246 0.88 18.12 -11.21
C LYS A 246 2.17 17.29 -11.17
N GLN A 247 3.13 17.58 -12.04
CA GLN A 247 4.44 16.92 -12.06
C GLN A 247 5.17 17.08 -10.71
N GLY A 248 5.24 18.29 -10.20
CA GLY A 248 5.93 18.59 -8.94
C GLY A 248 5.25 17.91 -7.74
N MET A 249 3.93 17.94 -7.67
CA MET A 249 3.17 17.29 -6.60
C MET A 249 3.35 15.77 -6.62
N ASN A 250 3.37 15.16 -7.81
CA ASN A 250 3.64 13.72 -7.95
C ASN A 250 5.05 13.36 -7.48
N ALA A 251 6.07 14.12 -7.89
CA ALA A 251 7.45 13.90 -7.44
C ALA A 251 7.58 14.01 -5.91
N ILE A 252 6.92 14.99 -5.28
CA ILE A 252 6.87 15.13 -3.84
C ILE A 252 6.17 13.93 -3.20
N GLN A 253 5.03 13.51 -3.73
CA GLN A 253 4.27 12.37 -3.21
C GLN A 253 5.11 11.07 -3.23
N ILE A 254 5.78 10.78 -4.36
CA ILE A 254 6.67 9.62 -4.50
C ILE A 254 7.83 9.70 -3.50
N ALA A 255 8.50 10.86 -3.41
CA ALA A 255 9.61 11.03 -2.48
C ALA A 255 9.19 10.93 -1.01
N MET A 256 7.99 11.39 -0.67
CA MET A 256 7.41 11.25 0.66
C MET A 256 7.04 9.79 0.96
N ALA A 257 6.57 9.04 -0.04
CA ALA A 257 6.29 7.61 0.10
C ALA A 257 7.55 6.78 0.39
N ALA A 258 8.71 7.24 -0.10
CA ALA A 258 9.99 6.58 0.11
C ALA A 258 10.62 6.86 1.48
N GLN A 259 10.06 7.74 2.31
CA GLN A 259 10.66 8.21 3.57
C GLN A 259 9.77 7.91 4.78
N PRO A 260 10.37 7.65 5.97
CA PRO A 260 9.62 7.59 7.22
C PRO A 260 8.86 8.92 7.44
N PRO A 261 7.55 8.88 7.69
CA PRO A 261 6.73 10.09 7.78
C PRO A 261 7.11 11.04 8.92
N ASP A 262 7.75 10.52 9.97
CA ASP A 262 8.11 11.27 11.18
C ASP A 262 9.49 11.95 11.11
N ARG A 263 10.37 11.56 10.20
CA ARG A 263 11.79 11.95 10.18
C ARG A 263 12.25 12.71 8.94
N SER A 264 11.33 13.13 8.09
CA SER A 264 11.67 13.71 6.79
C SER A 264 11.86 15.24 6.86
N ASN A 265 13.06 15.72 6.55
CA ASN A 265 13.30 17.14 6.30
C ASN A 265 12.49 17.65 5.10
N LEU A 266 12.22 16.79 4.12
CA LEU A 266 11.38 17.09 2.97
C LEU A 266 9.96 17.43 3.40
N LYS A 267 9.40 16.69 4.38
CA LYS A 267 8.08 16.97 4.95
C LYS A 267 7.96 18.40 5.48
N ASN A 268 8.93 18.83 6.27
CA ASN A 268 8.94 20.20 6.81
C ASN A 268 9.06 21.24 5.70
N ALA A 269 9.87 20.97 4.68
CA ALA A 269 10.03 21.83 3.51
C ALA A 269 8.72 21.89 2.68
N VAL A 270 8.05 20.77 2.48
CA VAL A 270 6.74 20.68 1.81
C VAL A 270 5.69 21.44 2.59
N ALA A 271 5.58 21.21 3.90
CA ALA A 271 4.63 21.94 4.75
C ALA A 271 4.88 23.46 4.69
N ALA A 272 6.15 23.88 4.75
CA ALA A 272 6.52 25.27 4.60
C ALA A 272 6.22 25.83 3.19
N ALA A 273 6.36 25.04 2.13
CA ALA A 273 6.06 25.46 0.75
C ALA A 273 4.55 25.58 0.50
N LEU A 274 3.76 24.65 1.01
CA LEU A 274 2.29 24.67 0.87
C LEU A 274 1.63 25.70 1.79
N GLY A 275 2.32 26.15 2.84
CA GLY A 275 1.77 27.03 3.89
C GLY A 275 0.85 26.26 4.85
N ASN A 276 0.43 26.94 5.93
CA ASN A 276 -0.57 26.39 6.83
C ASN A 276 -1.93 26.38 6.13
N ALA A 277 -2.56 25.20 5.99
CA ALA A 277 -4.01 25.21 5.80
C ALA A 277 -4.61 25.62 7.13
N GLY A 278 -5.45 26.65 7.11
CA GLY A 278 -6.36 26.87 8.21
C GLY A 278 -7.32 25.68 8.37
N SER A 279 -8.24 25.78 9.32
CA SER A 279 -9.36 24.85 9.55
C SER A 279 -10.19 24.51 8.30
N ASP A 280 -9.98 25.23 7.20
CA ASP A 280 -10.78 25.21 5.97
C ASP A 280 -10.15 24.35 4.85
N ALA A 281 -9.23 23.42 5.18
CA ALA A 281 -8.75 22.46 4.19
C ALA A 281 -9.91 21.62 3.65
N PRO A 282 -10.08 21.51 2.32
CA PRO A 282 -11.19 20.77 1.76
C PRO A 282 -11.10 19.29 2.14
N ILE A 283 -12.21 18.77 2.63
CA ILE A 283 -12.38 17.34 2.97
C ILE A 283 -13.02 16.65 1.78
N PRO A 284 -12.45 15.51 1.30
CA PRO A 284 -13.04 14.77 0.21
C PRO A 284 -14.36 14.12 0.63
N THR A 285 -15.35 14.25 -0.22
CA THR A 285 -16.67 13.58 -0.11
C THR A 285 -17.09 13.06 -1.48
N SER A 286 -18.08 12.17 -1.54
CA SER A 286 -18.64 11.72 -2.83
C SER A 286 -19.29 12.85 -3.63
N LYS A 287 -19.78 13.90 -2.95
CA LYS A 287 -20.39 15.10 -3.59
C LYS A 287 -19.36 16.15 -3.99
N ALA A 288 -18.23 16.21 -3.29
CA ALA A 288 -17.14 17.15 -3.51
C ALA A 288 -15.80 16.42 -3.45
N PRO A 289 -15.47 15.60 -4.45
CA PRO A 289 -14.23 14.83 -4.45
C PRO A 289 -13.01 15.74 -4.68
N LEU A 290 -11.88 15.37 -4.11
CA LEU A 290 -10.60 16.03 -4.37
C LEU A 290 -9.95 15.38 -5.61
N ASN A 291 -9.93 16.06 -6.74
CA ASN A 291 -9.22 15.61 -7.93
C ASN A 291 -7.75 16.05 -7.93
N ASP A 292 -6.94 15.36 -8.69
CA ASP A 292 -5.49 15.52 -8.74
C ASP A 292 -5.02 16.84 -9.39
N THR A 293 -5.82 17.40 -10.27
CA THR A 293 -5.48 18.63 -11.02
C THR A 293 -5.89 19.89 -10.25
N GLN A 294 -7.15 19.97 -9.82
CA GLN A 294 -7.68 21.18 -9.16
C GLN A 294 -7.30 21.25 -7.68
N HIS A 295 -7.10 20.10 -7.02
CA HIS A 295 -6.88 19.99 -5.58
C HIS A 295 -5.52 19.38 -5.22
N ALA A 296 -4.53 19.44 -6.12
CA ALA A 296 -3.23 18.79 -5.95
C ALA A 296 -2.57 19.08 -4.57
N ALA A 297 -2.59 20.34 -4.13
CA ALA A 297 -2.03 20.72 -2.82
C ALA A 297 -2.81 20.14 -1.63
N ALA A 298 -4.14 20.14 -1.70
CA ALA A 298 -5.00 19.55 -0.67
C ALA A 298 -4.82 18.04 -0.59
N ARG A 299 -4.74 17.37 -1.74
CA ARG A 299 -4.47 15.93 -1.84
C ARG A 299 -3.10 15.57 -1.26
N LEU A 300 -2.05 16.29 -1.64
CA LEU A 300 -0.72 16.05 -1.09
C LEU A 300 -0.72 16.18 0.42
N ARG A 301 -1.34 17.24 0.95
CA ARG A 301 -1.45 17.45 2.39
C ARG A 301 -2.20 16.31 3.08
N LEU A 302 -3.41 15.99 2.62
CA LEU A 302 -4.22 14.92 3.21
C LEU A 302 -3.50 13.57 3.12
N GLY A 303 -2.83 13.28 2.00
CA GLY A 303 -2.02 12.07 1.83
C GLY A 303 -0.83 12.01 2.80
N MET A 304 -0.19 13.13 3.09
CA MET A 304 0.85 13.22 4.13
C MET A 304 0.27 13.01 5.53
N GLU A 305 -0.85 13.64 5.84
CA GLU A 305 -1.53 13.53 7.14
C GLU A 305 -1.94 12.09 7.41
N THR A 306 -2.59 11.41 6.48
CA THR A 306 -3.03 10.03 6.64
C THR A 306 -1.86 9.06 6.84
N ARG A 307 -0.76 9.23 6.11
CA ARG A 307 0.46 8.44 6.33
C ARG A 307 1.09 8.68 7.70
N MET A 308 1.10 9.93 8.16
CA MET A 308 1.62 10.25 9.49
C MET A 308 0.77 9.65 10.61
N LEU A 309 -0.55 9.72 10.48
CA LEU A 309 -1.48 9.18 11.47
C LEU A 309 -1.29 7.68 11.70
N ARG A 310 -0.85 6.93 10.68
CA ARG A 310 -0.53 5.50 10.84
C ARG A 310 0.64 5.21 11.77
N LEU A 311 1.56 6.15 11.94
CA LEU A 311 2.81 5.97 12.68
C LEU A 311 2.83 6.72 14.02
N MET A 312 1.83 7.55 14.29
CA MET A 312 1.73 8.27 15.55
C MET A 312 1.39 7.30 16.69
N SER A 313 1.96 7.55 17.88
CA SER A 313 1.53 6.88 19.10
C SER A 313 0.08 7.19 19.45
N ALA A 314 -0.60 6.28 20.13
CA ALA A 314 -2.03 6.39 20.41
C ALA A 314 -2.42 7.67 21.14
N ASP A 315 -1.58 8.15 22.04
CA ASP A 315 -1.77 9.38 22.83
C ASP A 315 -1.67 10.67 22.01
N GLY A 316 -0.99 10.62 20.86
CA GLY A 316 -0.87 11.75 19.92
C GLY A 316 -2.01 11.84 18.89
N ILE A 317 -2.82 10.80 18.75
CA ILE A 317 -3.88 10.73 17.74
C ILE A 317 -5.12 11.51 18.19
N LYS A 318 -5.60 12.37 17.31
CA LYS A 318 -6.89 13.07 17.44
C LYS A 318 -7.79 12.70 16.28
N ALA A 319 -9.11 12.89 16.45
CA ALA A 319 -10.05 12.68 15.38
C ALA A 319 -9.73 13.60 14.18
N HIS A 320 -9.57 13.00 13.01
CA HIS A 320 -9.39 13.77 11.77
C HIS A 320 -10.76 14.28 11.28
N PRO A 321 -10.92 15.55 10.86
CA PRO A 321 -12.22 16.09 10.46
C PRO A 321 -12.95 15.24 9.41
N ALA A 322 -12.22 14.61 8.48
CA ALA A 322 -12.80 13.78 7.43
C ALA A 322 -13.54 12.52 7.96
N HIS A 323 -13.33 12.10 9.22
CA HIS A 323 -14.03 10.95 9.80
C HIS A 323 -15.55 11.14 9.85
N VAL A 324 -16.01 12.38 9.89
CA VAL A 324 -17.45 12.72 9.94
C VAL A 324 -18.15 12.29 8.65
N GLU A 325 -17.48 12.52 7.51
CA GLU A 325 -18.01 12.13 6.20
C GLU A 325 -17.87 10.63 5.96
N PHE A 326 -16.69 10.10 6.25
CA PHE A 326 -16.41 8.66 6.11
C PHE A 326 -15.25 8.23 7.04
N PRO A 327 -15.39 7.10 7.78
CA PRO A 327 -16.47 6.10 7.76
C PRO A 327 -17.75 6.52 8.53
N GLY A 328 -17.82 7.73 9.05
CA GLY A 328 -18.98 8.27 9.75
C GLY A 328 -18.75 8.45 11.24
N LYS A 329 -19.34 9.53 11.77
CA LYS A 329 -19.22 9.91 13.18
C LYS A 329 -20.02 8.95 14.07
N ALA A 330 -19.37 8.37 15.06
CA ALA A 330 -20.07 7.66 16.14
C ALA A 330 -20.86 8.65 17.00
N PRO A 331 -22.03 8.25 17.58
CA PRO A 331 -22.75 9.11 18.50
C PRO A 331 -21.89 9.51 19.71
N GLU A 332 -21.88 10.79 20.07
CA GLU A 332 -21.03 11.32 21.15
C GLU A 332 -21.34 10.70 22.51
N ASN A 333 -22.62 10.44 22.75
CA ASN A 333 -23.12 9.84 24.00
C ASN A 333 -23.12 8.31 24.01
N ALA A 334 -22.56 7.64 22.98
CA ALA A 334 -22.47 6.18 22.96
C ALA A 334 -21.64 5.69 24.15
N PRO A 335 -22.16 4.73 24.95
CA PRO A 335 -21.44 4.25 26.13
C PRO A 335 -20.14 3.55 25.69
N ARG A 336 -19.02 3.93 26.32
CA ARG A 336 -17.75 3.20 26.14
C ARG A 336 -17.83 1.86 26.84
N THR A 337 -17.43 0.83 26.14
CA THR A 337 -17.51 -0.57 26.57
C THR A 337 -16.26 -1.33 26.17
N GLY A 338 -16.21 -2.58 26.56
CA GLY A 338 -15.21 -3.54 26.16
C GLY A 338 -15.80 -4.93 26.04
N GLY A 339 -14.99 -5.90 25.74
CA GLY A 339 -15.40 -7.29 25.62
C GLY A 339 -14.23 -8.25 25.58
N GLU A 340 -14.53 -9.51 25.80
CA GLU A 340 -13.61 -10.62 25.64
C GLU A 340 -13.96 -11.39 24.37
N ILE A 341 -12.95 -11.67 23.56
CA ILE A 341 -13.09 -12.33 22.28
C ILE A 341 -12.25 -13.60 22.28
N ALA A 342 -12.90 -14.74 22.03
CA ALA A 342 -12.19 -15.99 21.80
C ALA A 342 -11.49 -15.95 20.43
N ILE A 343 -10.19 -16.12 20.44
CA ILE A 343 -9.35 -16.19 19.25
C ILE A 343 -9.02 -17.65 18.97
N THR A 344 -9.30 -18.08 17.75
CA THR A 344 -8.96 -19.42 17.24
C THR A 344 -7.83 -19.28 16.22
N PRO A 345 -6.57 -19.53 16.60
CA PRO A 345 -5.41 -19.27 15.74
C PRO A 345 -5.36 -20.08 14.44
N SER A 346 -6.04 -21.22 14.40
CA SER A 346 -6.19 -22.00 13.14
C SER A 346 -7.02 -21.29 12.06
N ILE A 347 -7.79 -20.26 12.44
CA ILE A 347 -8.51 -19.38 11.51
C ILE A 347 -7.71 -18.10 11.34
N SER A 348 -7.00 -17.96 10.22
CA SER A 348 -6.20 -16.75 9.93
C SER A 348 -7.08 -15.56 9.52
N GLY A 349 -6.48 -14.34 9.51
CA GLY A 349 -7.17 -13.12 9.09
C GLY A 349 -7.83 -12.36 10.25
N TRP A 350 -8.89 -11.61 9.97
CA TRP A 350 -9.48 -10.67 10.92
C TRP A 350 -10.62 -11.32 11.72
N HIS A 351 -10.45 -11.39 13.03
CA HIS A 351 -11.48 -11.85 13.96
C HIS A 351 -12.34 -10.67 14.40
N SER A 352 -13.62 -10.69 14.06
CA SER A 352 -14.60 -9.64 14.41
C SER A 352 -14.85 -9.61 15.92
N THR A 353 -14.83 -8.41 16.50
CA THR A 353 -14.96 -8.22 17.94
C THR A 353 -16.35 -7.76 18.39
N GLY A 354 -17.17 -7.25 17.46
CA GLY A 354 -18.44 -6.59 17.79
C GLY A 354 -18.26 -5.24 18.48
N LEU A 355 -17.07 -4.64 18.36
CA LEU A 355 -16.72 -3.34 18.92
C LEU A 355 -16.26 -2.38 17.79
N TYR A 356 -16.39 -1.10 18.06
CA TYR A 356 -15.97 -0.01 17.18
C TYR A 356 -15.12 1.00 17.97
N ALA A 357 -13.97 1.36 17.44
CA ALA A 357 -13.11 2.42 17.99
C ALA A 357 -13.63 3.78 17.54
N VAL A 358 -13.86 4.68 18.48
CA VAL A 358 -14.26 6.05 18.18
C VAL A 358 -13.05 6.85 17.68
N ALA A 359 -13.24 7.67 16.67
CA ALA A 359 -12.16 8.47 16.08
C ALA A 359 -11.45 9.33 17.15
N GLY A 360 -10.13 9.24 17.20
CA GLY A 360 -9.28 9.99 18.14
C GLY A 360 -9.27 9.46 19.57
N GLU A 361 -9.99 8.39 19.88
CA GLU A 361 -10.02 7.81 21.22
C GLU A 361 -9.17 6.53 21.29
N PRO A 362 -8.38 6.35 22.37
CA PRO A 362 -7.58 5.17 22.56
C PRO A 362 -8.43 3.95 22.93
N ILE A 363 -8.05 2.80 22.40
CA ILE A 363 -8.50 1.48 22.86
C ILE A 363 -7.31 0.70 23.39
N THR A 364 -7.57 -0.23 24.31
CA THR A 364 -6.54 -1.11 24.87
C THR A 364 -6.91 -2.56 24.58
N VAL A 365 -5.96 -3.31 24.05
CA VAL A 365 -6.06 -4.74 23.77
C VAL A 365 -5.10 -5.49 24.69
N THR A 366 -5.60 -6.51 25.39
CA THR A 366 -4.79 -7.39 26.24
C THR A 366 -4.90 -8.82 25.74
N ILE A 367 -3.76 -9.47 25.54
CA ILE A 367 -3.63 -10.88 25.17
C ILE A 367 -2.71 -11.60 26.19
N PRO A 368 -2.76 -12.94 26.28
CA PRO A 368 -1.79 -13.66 27.10
C PRO A 368 -0.35 -13.42 26.63
N GLU A 369 0.59 -13.19 27.56
CA GLU A 369 2.00 -12.85 27.29
C GLU A 369 2.67 -13.80 26.29
N LYS A 370 2.35 -15.10 26.36
CA LYS A 370 2.93 -16.11 25.45
C LYS A 370 2.63 -15.88 23.95
N TYR A 371 1.65 -15.00 23.63
CA TYR A 371 1.29 -14.63 22.24
C TYR A 371 1.80 -13.25 21.84
N ALA A 372 2.41 -12.51 22.76
CA ALA A 372 3.05 -11.23 22.43
C ALA A 372 4.19 -11.44 21.42
N ASP A 373 4.34 -10.49 20.50
CA ASP A 373 5.36 -10.48 19.43
C ASP A 373 5.35 -11.71 18.49
N LYS A 374 4.25 -12.46 18.46
CA LYS A 374 4.08 -13.59 17.53
C LYS A 374 3.39 -13.19 16.20
N GLY A 375 3.21 -11.90 15.96
CA GLY A 375 2.64 -11.36 14.73
C GLY A 375 1.13 -11.22 14.76
N TYR A 376 0.48 -11.40 15.90
CA TYR A 376 -0.88 -10.93 16.10
C TYR A 376 -0.90 -9.41 16.09
N ALA A 377 -2.01 -8.84 15.58
CA ALA A 377 -2.18 -7.39 15.57
C ALA A 377 -3.61 -6.99 15.95
N VAL A 378 -3.77 -5.75 16.38
CA VAL A 378 -5.08 -5.11 16.49
C VAL A 378 -5.28 -4.20 15.27
N ARG A 379 -6.41 -4.39 14.59
CA ARG A 379 -6.82 -3.58 13.45
C ARG A 379 -8.02 -2.72 13.81
N ILE A 380 -7.98 -1.45 13.40
CA ILE A 380 -9.11 -0.52 13.45
C ILE A 380 -9.46 -0.13 12.01
N GLY A 381 -10.68 -0.44 11.60
CA GLY A 381 -11.21 -0.17 10.25
C GLY A 381 -11.17 -1.37 9.32
N CYS A 382 -12.23 -1.52 8.53
CA CYS A 382 -12.40 -2.56 7.53
C CYS A 382 -12.15 -2.07 6.09
N HIS A 383 -12.11 -0.76 5.86
CA HIS A 383 -11.96 -0.11 4.56
C HIS A 383 -10.49 -0.09 4.15
N SER A 384 -9.96 -1.26 3.75
CA SER A 384 -8.53 -1.51 3.55
C SER A 384 -7.95 -0.90 2.28
N ASP A 385 -8.79 -0.46 1.35
CA ASP A 385 -8.33 0.13 0.11
C ASP A 385 -7.61 1.46 0.34
N THR A 386 -6.42 1.58 -0.26
CA THR A 386 -5.71 2.84 -0.36
C THR A 386 -6.00 3.48 -1.71
N LEU A 387 -6.25 4.79 -1.71
CA LEU A 387 -6.75 5.50 -2.89
C LEU A 387 -5.71 6.45 -3.52
N TYR A 388 -4.45 6.38 -3.07
CA TYR A 388 -3.40 7.33 -3.50
C TYR A 388 -3.22 7.41 -5.01
N HIS A 389 -3.44 6.30 -5.73
CA HIS A 389 -3.27 6.16 -7.19
C HIS A 389 -4.47 6.63 -8.01
N LEU A 390 -5.62 6.92 -7.37
CA LEU A 390 -6.82 7.35 -8.09
C LEU A 390 -6.78 8.84 -8.41
N ASP A 391 -7.35 9.23 -9.54
CA ASP A 391 -7.38 10.62 -10.02
C ASP A 391 -8.23 11.54 -9.13
N LYS A 392 -9.22 10.97 -8.43
CA LYS A 392 -10.06 11.67 -7.45
C LYS A 392 -10.18 10.89 -6.16
N TRP A 393 -10.36 11.59 -5.04
CA TRP A 393 -10.66 11.00 -3.74
C TRP A 393 -12.03 11.45 -3.26
N GLU A 394 -12.90 10.50 -2.95
CA GLU A 394 -14.23 10.72 -2.38
C GLU A 394 -14.24 10.51 -0.85
N ARG A 395 -13.15 10.02 -0.30
CA ARG A 395 -12.80 9.94 1.12
C ARG A 395 -11.29 10.12 1.31
N ALA A 396 -10.83 10.19 2.55
CA ALA A 396 -9.39 10.16 2.84
C ALA A 396 -8.75 8.88 2.26
N PRO A 397 -7.56 8.97 1.67
CA PRO A 397 -6.99 7.89 0.86
C PRO A 397 -6.57 6.65 1.65
N ASP A 398 -6.38 6.76 2.96
CA ASP A 398 -6.04 5.66 3.87
C ASP A 398 -6.61 5.96 5.26
N ILE A 399 -7.51 5.12 5.73
CA ILE A 399 -8.28 5.35 6.96
C ILE A 399 -8.22 4.20 7.95
N THR A 400 -7.44 3.16 7.66
CA THR A 400 -7.29 2.00 8.53
C THR A 400 -5.98 2.06 9.30
N ARG A 401 -5.94 1.36 10.44
CA ARG A 401 -4.74 1.20 11.24
C ARG A 401 -4.60 -0.24 11.71
N SER A 402 -3.38 -0.76 11.70
CA SER A 402 -3.03 -2.05 12.29
C SER A 402 -1.75 -1.90 13.09
N ASP A 403 -1.80 -2.28 14.37
CA ASP A 403 -0.64 -2.25 15.28
C ASP A 403 -0.35 -3.66 15.81
N THR A 404 0.90 -4.08 15.71
CA THR A 404 1.35 -5.38 16.23
C THR A 404 1.15 -5.46 17.75
N LEU A 405 0.63 -6.59 18.23
CA LEU A 405 0.53 -6.90 19.65
C LEU A 405 1.90 -7.39 20.14
N ALA A 406 2.86 -6.45 20.22
CA ALA A 406 4.25 -6.74 20.61
C ALA A 406 4.42 -7.03 22.11
N THR A 407 3.43 -6.65 22.92
CA THR A 407 3.39 -6.87 24.38
C THR A 407 2.02 -7.41 24.78
N ALA A 408 1.89 -7.95 25.98
CA ALA A 408 0.61 -8.45 26.50
C ALA A 408 -0.50 -7.40 26.49
N THR A 409 -0.15 -6.12 26.61
CA THR A 409 -1.11 -5.02 26.58
C THR A 409 -0.65 -3.97 25.58
N THR A 410 -1.47 -3.70 24.58
CA THR A 410 -1.21 -2.71 23.51
C THR A 410 -2.32 -1.65 23.52
N THR A 411 -1.94 -0.38 23.55
CA THR A 411 -2.86 0.75 23.38
C THR A 411 -2.70 1.32 21.98
N THR A 412 -3.82 1.50 21.26
CA THR A 412 -3.86 2.06 19.92
C THR A 412 -5.04 3.01 19.77
N ALA A 413 -5.01 3.88 18.74
CA ALA A 413 -6.10 4.78 18.39
C ALA A 413 -6.12 5.00 16.88
N SER A 414 -7.28 5.30 16.30
CA SER A 414 -7.42 5.69 14.90
C SER A 414 -8.00 7.10 14.80
N ALA A 415 -7.44 7.92 13.92
CA ALA A 415 -7.98 9.25 13.64
C ALA A 415 -9.34 9.22 12.92
N PHE A 416 -9.68 8.09 12.30
CA PHE A 416 -10.93 7.90 11.57
C PHE A 416 -11.94 7.01 12.33
N GLY A 417 -11.47 6.26 13.33
CA GLY A 417 -12.27 5.23 13.96
C GLY A 417 -12.44 4.00 13.08
N GLY A 418 -13.31 3.07 13.48
CA GLY A 418 -13.58 1.86 12.70
C GLY A 418 -13.92 0.65 13.55
N LEU A 419 -14.45 -0.39 12.92
CA LEU A 419 -14.63 -1.70 13.54
C LEU A 419 -13.29 -2.26 14.02
N ILE A 420 -13.28 -2.91 15.18
CA ILE A 420 -12.07 -3.45 15.80
C ILE A 420 -11.95 -4.94 15.47
N TYR A 421 -10.76 -5.35 15.09
CA TYR A 421 -10.42 -6.75 14.80
C TYR A 421 -9.14 -7.17 15.53
N ILE A 422 -9.03 -8.47 15.80
CA ILE A 422 -7.75 -9.10 16.09
C ILE A 422 -7.29 -9.81 14.82
N GLU A 423 -6.14 -9.42 14.30
CA GLU A 423 -5.52 -10.04 13.13
C GLU A 423 -4.71 -11.26 13.56
N VAL A 424 -5.03 -12.42 12.98
CA VAL A 424 -4.37 -13.69 13.23
C VAL A 424 -3.47 -14.02 12.04
N PRO A 425 -2.14 -14.12 12.24
CA PRO A 425 -1.22 -14.44 11.15
C PRO A 425 -1.35 -15.89 10.71
N GLY A 426 -1.18 -16.18 9.41
CA GLY A 426 -1.30 -17.53 8.88
C GLY A 426 -0.33 -18.56 9.48
N ARG A 427 0.79 -18.10 10.07
CA ARG A 427 1.76 -18.93 10.79
C ARG A 427 1.29 -19.39 12.18
N ALA A 428 0.24 -18.77 12.70
CA ALA A 428 -0.28 -19.07 14.04
C ALA A 428 -1.20 -20.31 14.10
N LYS A 429 -1.38 -21.03 12.99
CA LYS A 429 -2.32 -22.16 12.86
C LYS A 429 -2.18 -23.27 13.92
N ASP A 430 -0.99 -23.41 14.49
CA ASP A 430 -0.67 -24.42 15.49
C ASP A 430 -0.69 -23.87 16.93
N ASP A 431 -0.97 -22.57 17.12
CA ASP A 431 -1.14 -21.95 18.44
C ASP A 431 -2.49 -22.40 19.05
N GLU A 432 -2.54 -22.49 20.38
CA GLU A 432 -3.77 -22.82 21.10
C GLU A 432 -4.76 -21.63 21.11
N PRO A 433 -6.07 -21.89 21.16
CA PRO A 433 -7.06 -20.84 21.35
C PRO A 433 -6.80 -20.02 22.62
N PHE A 434 -7.08 -18.72 22.54
CA PHE A 434 -6.93 -17.81 23.68
C PHE A 434 -8.01 -16.71 23.65
N THR A 435 -8.10 -15.97 24.73
CA THR A 435 -9.01 -14.82 24.86
C THR A 435 -8.22 -13.52 24.76
N ALA A 436 -8.68 -12.61 23.89
CA ALA A 436 -8.24 -11.22 23.84
C ALA A 436 -9.28 -10.34 24.53
N ALA A 437 -8.84 -9.48 25.45
CA ALA A 437 -9.70 -8.48 26.11
C ALA A 437 -9.50 -7.11 25.49
N ILE A 438 -10.60 -6.40 25.18
CA ILE A 438 -10.59 -5.08 24.54
C ILE A 438 -11.34 -4.10 25.41
N LYS A 439 -10.82 -2.87 25.59
CA LYS A 439 -11.45 -1.78 26.35
C LYS A 439 -11.42 -0.49 25.54
N GLY A 440 -12.40 0.40 25.75
CA GLY A 440 -12.43 1.76 25.19
C GLY A 440 -13.27 1.90 23.91
N GLY A 441 -13.80 0.83 23.35
CA GLY A 441 -14.67 0.88 22.18
C GLY A 441 -16.13 1.21 22.53
N ILE A 442 -16.98 1.24 21.50
CA ILE A 442 -18.45 1.23 21.61
C ILE A 442 -19.00 -0.06 20.99
N ALA A 443 -20.20 -0.47 21.37
CA ALA A 443 -20.83 -1.67 20.83
C ALA A 443 -21.17 -1.50 19.34
N ALA A 444 -20.75 -2.43 18.50
CA ALA A 444 -21.10 -2.52 17.08
C ALA A 444 -22.13 -3.64 16.83
N PRO A 445 -23.07 -3.47 15.89
CA PRO A 445 -23.94 -4.56 15.48
C PRO A 445 -23.10 -5.68 14.85
N LEU A 446 -23.11 -6.84 15.49
CA LEU A 446 -22.51 -8.07 14.98
C LEU A 446 -23.51 -9.20 15.18
N PHE A 447 -23.97 -9.79 14.08
CA PHE A 447 -24.76 -11.01 14.04
C PHE A 447 -23.85 -12.18 13.68
N VAL A 448 -23.97 -13.29 14.39
CA VAL A 448 -23.20 -14.50 14.11
C VAL A 448 -24.15 -15.68 13.96
N LEU A 449 -24.27 -16.22 12.75
CA LEU A 449 -25.12 -17.39 12.45
C LEU A 449 -24.74 -18.57 13.36
N GLY A 450 -25.72 -19.17 14.00
CA GLY A 450 -25.54 -20.24 14.95
C GLY A 450 -25.28 -19.82 16.40
N LYS A 451 -25.01 -18.53 16.65
CA LYS A 451 -24.95 -17.93 18.02
C LYS A 451 -26.12 -17.01 18.29
N ASP A 452 -26.52 -16.24 17.28
CA ASP A 452 -27.62 -15.29 17.36
C ASP A 452 -28.77 -15.76 16.49
N ASP A 453 -29.98 -15.37 16.84
CA ASP A 453 -31.20 -15.56 16.06
C ASP A 453 -31.79 -14.20 15.62
N ASP A 454 -32.85 -14.25 14.81
CA ASP A 454 -33.52 -13.06 14.30
C ASP A 454 -34.19 -12.23 15.40
N ALA A 455 -34.54 -12.83 16.55
CA ALA A 455 -35.08 -12.11 17.71
C ALA A 455 -33.98 -11.31 18.39
N LYS A 456 -32.82 -11.92 18.61
CA LYS A 456 -31.64 -11.28 19.20
C LYS A 456 -31.10 -10.16 18.29
N TRP A 457 -31.16 -10.36 16.98
CA TRP A 457 -30.76 -9.35 16.01
C TRP A 457 -31.54 -8.03 16.16
N LYS A 458 -32.83 -8.08 16.50
CA LYS A 458 -33.62 -6.86 16.73
C LYS A 458 -33.03 -5.95 17.82
N GLU A 459 -32.35 -6.53 18.80
CA GLU A 459 -31.64 -5.79 19.82
C GLU A 459 -30.24 -5.37 19.32
N ILE A 460 -29.48 -6.32 18.74
CA ILE A 460 -28.10 -6.11 18.30
C ILE A 460 -28.01 -4.99 17.27
N ARG A 461 -28.92 -4.92 16.29
CA ARG A 461 -28.91 -3.91 15.23
C ARG A 461 -29.14 -2.46 15.71
N GLN A 462 -29.56 -2.27 16.98
CA GLN A 462 -29.71 -0.94 17.59
C GLN A 462 -28.42 -0.41 18.21
N ARG A 463 -27.37 -1.21 18.26
CA ARG A 463 -26.08 -0.76 18.77
C ARG A 463 -25.57 0.47 18.02
N PRO A 464 -24.81 1.37 18.71
CA PRO A 464 -24.56 2.74 18.22
C PRO A 464 -23.50 2.88 17.12
N ALA A 465 -22.67 1.87 16.86
CA ALA A 465 -21.60 2.01 15.88
C ALA A 465 -22.14 2.27 14.46
N PRO A 466 -21.47 3.09 13.63
CA PRO A 466 -21.94 3.40 12.29
C PRO A 466 -21.84 2.24 11.28
N TRP A 467 -21.09 1.19 11.60
CA TRP A 467 -20.88 0.00 10.76
C TRP A 467 -21.29 -1.27 11.48
N ALA A 468 -21.85 -2.20 10.70
CA ALA A 468 -22.39 -3.47 11.16
C ALA A 468 -21.78 -4.65 10.40
N GLU A 469 -21.70 -5.80 11.07
CA GLU A 469 -21.23 -7.07 10.50
C GLU A 469 -22.30 -8.15 10.65
N MET A 470 -22.42 -9.00 9.63
CA MET A 470 -23.14 -10.27 9.72
C MET A 470 -22.20 -11.38 9.29
N ALA A 471 -22.07 -12.41 10.11
CA ALA A 471 -21.05 -13.44 9.97
C ALA A 471 -21.64 -14.85 10.00
N CYS A 472 -21.05 -15.74 9.19
CA CYS A 472 -21.08 -17.18 9.37
C CYS A 472 -19.66 -17.74 9.26
N ASP A 473 -19.50 -19.04 9.37
CA ASP A 473 -18.22 -19.74 9.25
C ASP A 473 -17.56 -19.62 7.86
N LYS A 474 -18.30 -19.21 6.83
CA LYS A 474 -17.83 -19.10 5.45
C LYS A 474 -17.75 -17.67 4.93
N MET A 475 -18.58 -16.75 5.45
CA MET A 475 -18.72 -15.40 4.94
C MET A 475 -18.97 -14.40 6.04
N ILE A 476 -18.37 -13.21 5.90
CA ILE A 476 -18.65 -12.02 6.73
C ILE A 476 -18.98 -10.88 5.77
N ILE A 477 -20.13 -10.24 5.96
CA ILE A 477 -20.51 -9.05 5.20
C ILE A 477 -20.57 -7.83 6.10
N ILE A 478 -20.10 -6.69 5.59
CA ILE A 478 -19.95 -5.44 6.34
C ILE A 478 -20.63 -4.33 5.57
N CYS A 479 -21.54 -3.63 6.23
CA CYS A 479 -22.28 -2.53 5.63
C CYS A 479 -22.55 -1.41 6.65
N PRO A 480 -22.98 -0.21 6.20
CA PRO A 480 -23.47 0.81 7.12
C PRO A 480 -24.58 0.27 8.01
N THR A 481 -24.56 0.64 9.29
CA THR A 481 -25.58 0.19 10.27
C THR A 481 -26.99 0.56 9.84
N GLU A 482 -27.17 1.67 9.11
CA GLU A 482 -28.48 2.07 8.56
C GLU A 482 -29.05 1.03 7.59
N VAL A 483 -28.19 0.42 6.75
CA VAL A 483 -28.56 -0.69 5.86
C VAL A 483 -28.84 -1.94 6.68
N ALA A 484 -27.96 -2.27 7.62
CA ALA A 484 -28.10 -3.45 8.48
C ALA A 484 -29.41 -3.43 9.30
N ARG A 485 -29.87 -2.28 9.74
CA ARG A 485 -31.14 -2.11 10.46
C ARG A 485 -32.37 -2.53 9.64
N GLN A 486 -32.28 -2.55 8.32
CA GLN A 486 -33.35 -2.99 7.44
C GLN A 486 -33.44 -4.51 7.30
N ILE A 487 -32.42 -5.23 7.73
CA ILE A 487 -32.38 -6.69 7.65
C ILE A 487 -33.29 -7.26 8.75
N ASN A 488 -34.33 -8.00 8.36
CA ASN A 488 -35.25 -8.62 9.30
C ASN A 488 -34.91 -10.09 9.58
N ASN A 489 -34.36 -10.80 8.59
CA ASN A 489 -34.06 -12.23 8.65
C ASN A 489 -32.57 -12.48 8.39
N PRO A 490 -31.65 -12.06 9.29
CA PRO A 490 -30.22 -12.27 9.09
C PRO A 490 -29.84 -13.76 9.08
N THR A 491 -30.62 -14.63 9.74
CA THR A 491 -30.41 -16.07 9.71
C THR A 491 -30.53 -16.62 8.29
N GLU A 492 -31.59 -16.25 7.58
CA GLU A 492 -31.79 -16.69 6.19
C GLU A 492 -30.75 -16.10 5.25
N LEU A 493 -30.44 -14.81 5.43
CA LEU A 493 -29.41 -14.10 4.66
C LEU A 493 -28.04 -14.78 4.80
N MET A 494 -27.58 -15.05 6.02
CA MET A 494 -26.27 -15.64 6.24
C MET A 494 -26.21 -17.13 5.89
N THR A 495 -27.34 -17.84 5.96
CA THR A 495 -27.46 -19.20 5.44
C THR A 495 -27.28 -19.21 3.91
N PHE A 496 -27.87 -18.24 3.22
CA PHE A 496 -27.69 -18.07 1.78
C PHE A 496 -26.23 -17.76 1.41
N TRP A 497 -25.59 -16.80 2.09
CA TRP A 497 -24.18 -16.47 1.89
C TRP A 497 -23.25 -17.67 2.15
N LYS A 498 -23.54 -18.45 3.18
CA LYS A 498 -22.83 -19.70 3.45
C LYS A 498 -22.92 -20.67 2.26
N ALA A 499 -24.11 -20.89 1.74
CA ALA A 499 -24.33 -21.76 0.59
C ALA A 499 -23.62 -21.26 -0.68
N VAL A 500 -23.54 -19.94 -0.90
CA VAL A 500 -22.79 -19.33 -2.02
C VAL A 500 -21.31 -19.72 -1.96
N VAL A 501 -20.68 -19.57 -0.80
CA VAL A 501 -19.25 -19.92 -0.65
C VAL A 501 -19.05 -21.43 -0.71
N GLU A 502 -19.93 -22.23 -0.12
CA GLU A 502 -19.87 -23.69 -0.17
C GLU A 502 -19.96 -24.22 -1.61
N ALA A 503 -20.82 -23.65 -2.45
CA ALA A 503 -20.90 -24.02 -3.87
C ALA A 503 -19.62 -23.68 -4.64
N GLN A 504 -18.99 -22.56 -4.34
CA GLN A 504 -17.71 -22.20 -4.96
C GLN A 504 -16.54 -23.05 -4.43
N ASP A 505 -16.53 -23.36 -3.13
CA ASP A 505 -15.60 -24.33 -2.54
C ASP A 505 -15.73 -25.70 -3.22
N GLU A 506 -16.96 -26.14 -3.51
CA GLU A 506 -17.24 -27.43 -4.15
C GLU A 506 -16.70 -27.50 -5.58
N VAL A 507 -17.08 -26.55 -6.44
CA VAL A 507 -16.68 -26.57 -7.86
C VAL A 507 -15.17 -26.39 -8.03
N THR A 508 -14.48 -25.74 -7.09
CA THR A 508 -13.03 -25.53 -7.11
C THR A 508 -12.24 -26.53 -6.26
N ASN A 509 -12.94 -27.51 -5.64
CA ASN A 509 -12.38 -28.53 -4.74
C ASN A 509 -11.58 -27.92 -3.56
N GLN A 510 -12.12 -26.87 -2.92
CA GLN A 510 -11.46 -26.15 -1.82
C GLN A 510 -12.13 -26.30 -0.45
N ALA A 511 -13.19 -27.10 -0.36
CA ALA A 511 -14.01 -27.22 0.86
C ALA A 511 -13.21 -27.59 2.12
N THR A 512 -12.17 -28.42 1.98
CA THR A 512 -11.30 -28.88 3.08
C THR A 512 -10.09 -27.98 3.33
N GLU A 513 -9.83 -26.99 2.46
CA GLU A 513 -8.63 -26.16 2.49
C GLU A 513 -8.88 -24.74 3.01
N ARG A 514 -10.15 -24.39 3.21
CA ARG A 514 -10.51 -23.04 3.66
C ARG A 514 -10.01 -22.76 5.07
N LYS A 515 -9.19 -21.71 5.20
CA LYS A 515 -8.53 -21.32 6.46
C LYS A 515 -9.22 -20.15 7.16
N ARG A 516 -10.18 -19.49 6.50
CA ARG A 516 -10.90 -18.32 7.02
C ARG A 516 -12.19 -18.09 6.21
N PRO A 517 -13.18 -17.38 6.77
CA PRO A 517 -14.32 -16.91 5.97
C PRO A 517 -13.87 -15.89 4.91
N GLU A 518 -14.61 -15.79 3.82
CA GLU A 518 -14.55 -14.64 2.92
C GLU A 518 -15.11 -13.40 3.62
N ARG A 519 -14.74 -12.22 3.14
CA ARG A 519 -15.19 -10.96 3.73
C ARG A 519 -15.52 -9.96 2.63
N ILE A 520 -16.72 -9.38 2.68
CA ILE A 520 -17.15 -8.30 1.78
C ILE A 520 -17.34 -7.03 2.59
N VAL A 521 -16.77 -5.93 2.11
CA VAL A 521 -16.86 -4.60 2.74
C VAL A 521 -17.41 -3.58 1.76
N ALA A 522 -18.45 -2.88 2.17
CA ALA A 522 -18.96 -1.73 1.44
C ALA A 522 -18.11 -0.48 1.75
N ASP A 523 -17.74 0.30 0.75
CA ASP A 523 -16.95 1.53 0.88
C ASP A 523 -17.53 2.61 -0.04
N VAL A 524 -17.40 3.88 0.33
CA VAL A 524 -17.84 4.99 -0.53
C VAL A 524 -17.00 5.09 -1.80
N GLN A 525 -15.74 4.66 -1.72
CA GLN A 525 -14.83 4.58 -2.85
C GLN A 525 -13.86 3.42 -2.68
N ILE A 526 -13.75 2.58 -3.70
CA ILE A 526 -12.84 1.43 -3.75
C ILE A 526 -11.67 1.71 -4.70
N SER A 527 -10.60 0.91 -4.56
CA SER A 527 -9.34 1.13 -5.26
C SER A 527 -9.35 0.76 -6.75
N ALA A 528 -10.28 -0.10 -7.18
CA ALA A 528 -10.35 -0.57 -8.56
C ALA A 528 -11.77 -1.05 -8.92
N GLY A 529 -12.16 -0.86 -10.17
CA GLY A 529 -13.41 -1.38 -10.73
C GLY A 529 -14.70 -0.88 -10.05
N TYR A 530 -15.81 -1.60 -10.29
CA TYR A 530 -17.06 -1.42 -9.57
C TYR A 530 -17.12 -2.27 -8.31
N MET A 531 -16.54 -3.46 -8.36
CA MET A 531 -16.21 -4.36 -7.25
C MET A 531 -14.85 -4.96 -7.52
N HIS A 532 -14.16 -5.49 -6.53
CA HIS A 532 -12.94 -6.28 -6.73
C HIS A 532 -12.75 -7.33 -5.65
N SER A 533 -12.14 -8.43 -6.05
CA SER A 533 -11.75 -9.54 -5.18
C SER A 533 -10.61 -9.16 -4.22
N GLY A 534 -10.26 -10.09 -3.34
CA GLY A 534 -9.22 -9.94 -2.33
C GLY A 534 -9.72 -10.25 -0.92
N TYR A 535 -8.98 -9.79 0.07
CA TYR A 535 -9.41 -9.89 1.46
C TYR A 535 -9.21 -8.56 2.17
N PRO A 536 -10.31 -7.81 2.32
CA PRO A 536 -11.69 -8.12 1.92
C PRO A 536 -11.93 -7.96 0.41
N ILE A 537 -13.04 -8.52 -0.06
CA ILE A 537 -13.70 -8.12 -1.31
C ILE A 537 -14.30 -6.73 -1.07
N MET A 538 -14.06 -5.78 -1.97
CA MET A 538 -14.55 -4.41 -1.81
C MET A 538 -15.68 -4.12 -2.81
N ILE A 539 -16.72 -3.47 -2.32
CA ILE A 539 -17.90 -3.08 -3.11
C ILE A 539 -18.28 -1.61 -2.82
N PRO A 540 -18.94 -0.91 -3.74
CA PRO A 540 -19.45 0.42 -3.43
C PRO A 540 -20.59 0.36 -2.40
N THR A 541 -20.70 1.37 -1.53
CA THR A 541 -21.82 1.46 -0.56
C THR A 541 -23.19 1.41 -1.21
N SER A 542 -23.32 1.83 -2.47
CA SER A 542 -24.56 1.71 -3.26
C SER A 542 -24.99 0.27 -3.51
N ALA A 543 -24.06 -0.70 -3.47
CA ALA A 543 -24.35 -2.14 -3.58
C ALA A 543 -24.69 -2.80 -2.24
N ALA A 544 -24.51 -2.13 -1.10
CA ALA A 544 -24.81 -2.69 0.21
C ALA A 544 -26.30 -3.14 0.39
N PRO A 545 -27.30 -2.40 -0.12
CA PRO A 545 -28.69 -2.87 -0.09
C PRO A 545 -28.91 -4.15 -0.91
N GLU A 546 -28.18 -4.34 -2.02
CA GLU A 546 -28.24 -5.57 -2.81
C GLU A 546 -27.60 -6.73 -2.04
N MET A 547 -26.41 -6.54 -1.47
CA MET A 547 -25.69 -7.51 -0.65
C MET A 547 -26.52 -8.02 0.54
N THR A 548 -27.44 -7.23 1.04
CA THR A 548 -28.25 -7.51 2.24
C THR A 548 -29.71 -7.91 1.96
N THR A 549 -30.11 -8.01 0.68
CA THR A 549 -31.48 -8.33 0.28
C THR A 549 -31.52 -9.61 -0.54
N LEU A 550 -32.08 -10.68 0.02
CA LEU A 550 -32.10 -12.01 -0.61
C LEU A 550 -32.67 -12.05 -2.03
N THR A 551 -33.75 -11.32 -2.30
CA THR A 551 -34.35 -11.28 -3.64
C THR A 551 -33.39 -10.68 -4.67
N ARG A 552 -32.62 -9.67 -4.29
CA ARG A 552 -31.60 -9.04 -5.15
C ARG A 552 -30.35 -9.91 -5.28
N LEU A 553 -29.95 -10.61 -4.21
CA LEU A 553 -28.85 -11.56 -4.27
C LEU A 553 -29.18 -12.75 -5.16
N LYS A 554 -30.42 -13.26 -5.09
CA LYS A 554 -30.88 -14.36 -5.94
C LYS A 554 -31.01 -13.96 -7.40
N PHE A 555 -31.20 -12.66 -7.69
CA PHE A 555 -31.27 -12.11 -9.04
C PHE A 555 -31.17 -10.58 -9.03
N PRO A 556 -30.20 -9.95 -9.75
CA PRO A 556 -29.15 -10.58 -10.55
C PRO A 556 -27.94 -11.10 -9.72
N GLY A 557 -27.59 -10.52 -8.58
CA GLY A 557 -26.55 -10.95 -7.63
C GLY A 557 -25.16 -11.35 -8.20
N TRP A 558 -24.97 -11.29 -9.51
CA TRP A 558 -23.82 -11.82 -10.25
C TRP A 558 -22.48 -11.27 -9.79
N GLY A 559 -22.36 -9.96 -9.60
CA GLY A 559 -21.09 -9.31 -9.23
C GLY A 559 -20.47 -9.89 -7.96
N PHE A 560 -21.28 -10.20 -6.96
CA PHE A 560 -20.79 -10.80 -5.72
C PHE A 560 -20.24 -12.21 -5.94
N TYR A 561 -20.91 -13.04 -6.73
CA TYR A 561 -20.44 -14.40 -7.03
C TYR A 561 -19.16 -14.38 -7.84
N HIS A 562 -19.04 -13.41 -8.74
CA HIS A 562 -17.86 -13.14 -9.54
C HIS A 562 -16.65 -12.79 -8.65
N GLU A 563 -16.77 -11.83 -7.75
CA GLU A 563 -15.64 -11.43 -6.91
C GLU A 563 -15.22 -12.50 -5.90
N ILE A 564 -16.19 -13.26 -5.36
CA ILE A 564 -15.87 -14.43 -4.53
C ILE A 564 -15.16 -15.49 -5.39
N GLY A 565 -15.59 -15.68 -6.63
CA GLY A 565 -15.00 -16.61 -7.58
C GLY A 565 -13.53 -16.34 -7.86
N HIS A 566 -13.12 -15.09 -8.00
CA HIS A 566 -11.71 -14.72 -8.14
C HIS A 566 -10.87 -15.22 -6.96
N ASN A 567 -11.38 -15.14 -5.73
CA ASN A 567 -10.68 -15.68 -4.55
C ASN A 567 -10.56 -17.22 -4.56
N HIS A 568 -11.36 -17.92 -5.39
CA HIS A 568 -11.31 -19.37 -5.55
C HIS A 568 -10.46 -19.84 -6.73
N GLN A 569 -9.96 -18.93 -7.58
CA GLN A 569 -9.11 -19.29 -8.71
C GLN A 569 -7.76 -19.83 -8.25
N ARG A 570 -7.23 -20.80 -8.99
CA ARG A 570 -5.90 -21.41 -8.78
C ARG A 570 -5.16 -21.50 -10.10
N GLY A 571 -3.83 -21.39 -10.04
CA GLY A 571 -2.96 -21.54 -11.23
C GLY A 571 -3.08 -22.88 -11.95
N THR A 572 -3.65 -23.92 -11.30
CA THR A 572 -3.88 -25.23 -11.90
C THR A 572 -4.98 -25.24 -12.95
N PHE A 573 -5.90 -24.28 -12.93
CA PHE A 573 -7.01 -24.17 -13.90
C PHE A 573 -7.25 -22.73 -14.41
N THR A 574 -6.47 -21.76 -13.94
CA THR A 574 -6.54 -20.36 -14.41
C THR A 574 -5.25 -20.07 -15.17
N PHE A 575 -5.31 -20.12 -16.48
CA PHE A 575 -4.16 -19.85 -17.36
C PHE A 575 -4.05 -18.36 -17.64
N ASP A 576 -2.87 -17.94 -18.11
CA ASP A 576 -2.62 -16.54 -18.50
C ASP A 576 -3.69 -16.04 -19.49
N GLY A 577 -4.31 -14.91 -19.17
CA GLY A 577 -5.36 -14.29 -19.99
C GLY A 577 -6.76 -14.93 -19.82
N THR A 578 -6.94 -15.97 -19.00
CA THR A 578 -8.25 -16.63 -18.79
C THR A 578 -8.88 -16.34 -17.43
N GLY A 579 -8.35 -15.36 -16.67
CA GLY A 579 -8.84 -15.02 -15.34
C GLY A 579 -10.35 -14.79 -15.31
N GLU A 580 -10.86 -13.93 -16.17
CA GLU A 580 -12.31 -13.63 -16.26
C GLU A 580 -13.12 -14.82 -16.78
N VAL A 581 -12.57 -15.63 -17.68
CA VAL A 581 -13.26 -16.79 -18.27
C VAL A 581 -13.49 -17.88 -17.22
N THR A 582 -12.43 -18.30 -16.52
CA THR A 582 -12.52 -19.35 -15.48
C THR A 582 -13.32 -18.90 -14.28
N ASN A 583 -13.25 -17.62 -13.95
CA ASN A 583 -14.04 -17.01 -12.90
C ASN A 583 -15.55 -17.05 -13.22
N ASN A 584 -15.91 -16.72 -14.46
CA ASN A 584 -17.30 -16.79 -14.91
C ASN A 584 -17.86 -18.21 -14.81
N VAL A 585 -17.06 -19.26 -15.08
CA VAL A 585 -17.49 -20.66 -14.90
C VAL A 585 -17.84 -20.95 -13.43
N ILE A 586 -17.03 -20.48 -12.48
CA ILE A 586 -17.30 -20.62 -11.04
C ILE A 586 -18.59 -19.88 -10.67
N GLY A 587 -18.75 -18.64 -11.16
CA GLY A 587 -19.95 -17.82 -10.94
C GLY A 587 -21.22 -18.47 -11.49
N MET A 588 -21.17 -19.00 -12.72
CA MET A 588 -22.31 -19.71 -13.36
C MET A 588 -22.73 -20.93 -12.55
N TYR A 589 -21.78 -21.77 -12.14
CA TYR A 589 -22.09 -22.92 -11.29
C TYR A 589 -22.78 -22.50 -9.99
N CYS A 590 -22.22 -21.49 -9.32
CA CYS A 590 -22.82 -20.96 -8.09
C CYS A 590 -24.24 -20.45 -8.31
N TYR A 591 -24.49 -19.77 -9.43
CA TYR A 591 -25.78 -19.19 -9.78
C TYR A 591 -26.88 -20.27 -9.99
N GLU A 592 -26.49 -21.38 -10.61
CA GLU A 592 -27.39 -22.54 -10.75
C GLU A 592 -27.56 -23.33 -9.45
N ALA A 593 -26.46 -23.53 -8.71
CA ALA A 593 -26.46 -24.38 -7.52
C ALA A 593 -27.24 -23.77 -6.35
N VAL A 594 -27.15 -22.45 -6.13
CA VAL A 594 -27.69 -21.80 -4.92
C VAL A 594 -29.02 -21.08 -5.17
N PRO A 595 -29.10 -20.00 -5.98
CA PRO A 595 -30.39 -19.36 -6.25
C PRO A 595 -31.29 -20.16 -7.17
N LYS A 596 -30.81 -21.29 -7.76
CA LYS A 596 -31.54 -22.12 -8.72
C LYS A 596 -32.04 -21.31 -9.92
N LYS A 597 -31.17 -20.47 -10.46
CA LYS A 597 -31.45 -19.62 -11.62
C LYS A 597 -30.67 -20.09 -12.82
N ASP A 598 -31.28 -20.03 -13.99
CA ASP A 598 -30.57 -20.20 -15.25
C ASP A 598 -29.71 -18.95 -15.49
N TRP A 599 -28.41 -19.13 -15.58
CA TRP A 599 -27.46 -18.04 -15.80
C TRP A 599 -27.66 -17.36 -17.17
N LEU A 600 -28.19 -18.07 -18.17
CA LEU A 600 -28.52 -17.50 -19.50
C LEU A 600 -29.64 -16.44 -19.44
N ILE A 601 -30.49 -16.51 -18.42
CA ILE A 601 -31.63 -15.58 -18.24
C ILE A 601 -31.23 -14.41 -17.35
N GLY A 602 -30.11 -14.51 -16.62
CA GLY A 602 -29.63 -13.54 -15.64
C GLY A 602 -28.74 -12.43 -16.18
N HIS A 603 -28.37 -12.51 -17.46
CA HIS A 603 -27.50 -11.54 -18.15
C HIS A 603 -28.27 -10.67 -19.14
#